data_c2af2484cada6ba63af78fb44ea57d0f
#
_entry.id   c2af2484cada6ba63af78fb44ea57d0f
#
_cell.length_a   1.000
_cell.length_b   1.000
_cell.length_c   1.000
_cell.angle_alpha   90.00
_cell.angle_beta   90.00
_cell.angle_gamma   90.00
#
_symmetry.space_group_name_H-M   'P 1'
#
loop_
_entity.id
_entity.type
_entity.pdbx_description
1 polymer ?
#
loop_
_entity_poly.entity_id
_entity_poly.type
_entity_poly.pdbx_seq_one_letter_code
_entity_poly.pdbx_strand_id
1 'polypeptide(L)'
;MVLRRKQIFIRPTRHGLLFLAILGAMMAGSINYNNNAGFILVFLLGGMALISLFYSLMNLTGMDIAFVSARPVFAGQTTAFAIQVQAKDQERVAVNFALPGQAGPWTTIAKNETKTLEIPAETAKRGVFTPGTLTLSSVFPFGFFRLGARLSLHMSCIVYPVPVHGPAASGRGGSGAGGRADTRHAGPDDFQGLSLYQPGHEVGRIAWKAVSRGQGIFIKDFTARADQFLMLDFDAFASRDTEYRLSRLCSMVIAADRQNQSFGLALPHTLIPPARGQAHKKKCLRALALYNRKKGGA
;
A
#
# COMPACT_ATOMS: atom_id res chain seq x y z
N MET A 1 10.25 -12.68 -11.32
CA MET A 1 11.47 -12.25 -12.06
C MET A 1 12.65 -13.06 -11.58
N VAL A 2 13.29 -13.82 -12.47
CA VAL A 2 14.42 -14.71 -12.07
C VAL A 2 15.74 -13.92 -12.09
N LEU A 3 16.49 -13.97 -10.99
CA LEU A 3 17.77 -13.30 -10.85
C LEU A 3 18.84 -14.03 -11.68
N ARG A 4 19.42 -13.32 -12.66
CA ARG A 4 20.47 -13.83 -13.54
C ARG A 4 21.87 -13.40 -13.08
N ARG A 5 22.91 -14.20 -13.35
CA ARG A 5 24.31 -13.90 -13.00
C ARG A 5 24.80 -12.52 -13.46
N LYS A 6 24.35 -12.04 -14.63
CA LYS A 6 24.74 -10.73 -15.18
C LYS A 6 24.28 -9.52 -14.34
N GLN A 7 23.33 -9.72 -13.43
CA GLN A 7 22.81 -8.65 -12.55
C GLN A 7 23.52 -8.59 -11.20
N ILE A 8 24.44 -9.52 -10.94
CA ILE A 8 25.15 -9.63 -9.67
C ILE A 8 26.47 -8.86 -9.77
N PHE A 9 26.67 -7.95 -8.84
CA PHE A 9 27.97 -7.31 -8.61
C PHE A 9 28.66 -7.94 -7.40
N ILE A 10 29.99 -8.03 -7.48
CA ILE A 10 30.86 -8.62 -6.46
C ILE A 10 31.75 -7.53 -5.92
N ARG A 11 31.84 -7.42 -4.60
CA ARG A 11 32.76 -6.51 -3.92
C ARG A 11 33.44 -7.25 -2.77
N PRO A 12 34.77 -7.15 -2.63
CA PRO A 12 35.45 -7.65 -1.44
C PRO A 12 34.98 -6.86 -0.22
N THR A 13 34.81 -7.51 0.92
CA THR A 13 34.56 -6.85 2.20
C THR A 13 35.86 -6.34 2.79
N ARG A 14 35.81 -5.54 3.86
CA ARG A 14 36.99 -5.13 4.60
C ARG A 14 37.76 -6.34 5.13
N HIS A 15 37.08 -7.35 5.63
CA HIS A 15 37.65 -8.60 6.10
C HIS A 15 38.24 -9.41 4.94
N GLY A 16 37.58 -9.42 3.77
CA GLY A 16 38.09 -10.06 2.58
C GLY A 16 39.36 -9.41 2.05
N LEU A 17 39.43 -8.08 2.06
CA LEU A 17 40.66 -7.36 1.69
C LEU A 17 41.82 -7.66 2.66
N LEU A 18 41.56 -7.63 3.97
CA LEU A 18 42.56 -7.97 4.99
C LEU A 18 43.03 -9.42 4.81
N PHE A 19 42.11 -10.36 4.58
CA PHE A 19 42.41 -11.75 4.31
C PHE A 19 43.31 -11.92 3.08
N LEU A 20 43.02 -11.23 1.98
CA LEU A 20 43.84 -11.26 0.77
C LEU A 20 45.22 -10.64 1.01
N ALA A 21 45.32 -9.57 1.80
CA ALA A 21 46.59 -8.96 2.16
C ALA A 21 47.47 -9.93 3.00
N ILE A 22 46.86 -10.60 3.99
CA ILE A 22 47.56 -11.60 4.80
C ILE A 22 48.04 -12.77 3.92
N LEU A 23 47.15 -13.25 3.03
CA LEU A 23 47.48 -14.33 2.11
C LEU A 23 48.68 -13.97 1.19
N GLY A 24 48.68 -12.71 0.70
CA GLY A 24 49.80 -12.18 -0.10
C GLY A 24 51.11 -12.11 0.70
N ALA A 25 51.04 -11.62 1.95
CA ALA A 25 52.23 -11.57 2.83
C ALA A 25 52.76 -12.98 3.15
N MET A 26 51.88 -13.94 3.42
CA MET A 26 52.26 -15.35 3.64
C MET A 26 52.89 -15.96 2.39
N MET A 27 52.34 -15.65 1.21
CA MET A 27 52.90 -16.08 -0.07
C MET A 27 54.36 -15.54 -0.26
N ALA A 28 54.52 -14.23 -0.05
CA ALA A 28 55.84 -13.59 -0.14
C ALA A 28 56.85 -14.18 0.85
N GLY A 29 56.41 -14.41 2.10
CA GLY A 29 57.23 -15.08 3.11
C GLY A 29 57.60 -16.52 2.71
N SER A 30 56.67 -17.29 2.18
CA SER A 30 56.90 -18.65 1.72
C SER A 30 57.89 -18.73 0.58
N ILE A 31 57.86 -17.76 -0.32
CA ILE A 31 58.83 -17.64 -1.42
C ILE A 31 60.24 -17.29 -0.87
N ASN A 32 60.29 -16.27 0.02
CA ASN A 32 61.59 -15.78 0.53
C ASN A 32 62.33 -16.83 1.37
N TYR A 33 61.59 -17.60 2.19
CA TYR A 33 62.15 -18.63 3.06
C TYR A 33 62.13 -20.05 2.47
N ASN A 34 61.67 -20.19 1.24
CA ASN A 34 61.53 -21.45 0.53
C ASN A 34 60.78 -22.53 1.36
N ASN A 35 59.71 -22.08 2.02
CA ASN A 35 58.97 -22.88 3.00
C ASN A 35 57.77 -23.62 2.36
N ASN A 36 57.92 -24.92 2.15
CA ASN A 36 56.87 -25.76 1.54
C ASN A 36 55.58 -25.80 2.36
N ALA A 37 55.65 -25.79 3.68
CA ALA A 37 54.47 -25.78 4.54
C ALA A 37 53.68 -24.47 4.40
N GLY A 38 54.40 -23.35 4.21
CA GLY A 38 53.81 -22.05 3.92
C GLY A 38 53.02 -22.04 2.60
N PHE A 39 53.59 -22.62 1.53
CA PHE A 39 52.89 -22.75 0.25
C PHE A 39 51.60 -23.59 0.38
N ILE A 40 51.68 -24.74 1.07
CA ILE A 40 50.49 -25.58 1.29
C ILE A 40 49.39 -24.79 1.97
N LEU A 41 49.68 -24.03 3.03
CA LEU A 41 48.72 -23.22 3.75
C LEU A 41 48.13 -22.11 2.89
N VAL A 42 48.98 -21.40 2.11
CA VAL A 42 48.50 -20.35 1.20
C VAL A 42 47.58 -20.90 0.13
N PHE A 43 47.89 -22.04 -0.48
CA PHE A 43 47.03 -22.66 -1.47
C PHE A 43 45.72 -23.20 -0.86
N LEU A 44 45.79 -23.75 0.34
CA LEU A 44 44.57 -24.19 1.07
C LEU A 44 43.66 -23.02 1.34
N LEU A 45 44.14 -21.93 1.92
CA LEU A 45 43.37 -20.74 2.23
C LEU A 45 42.87 -20.03 0.97
N GLY A 46 43.67 -19.96 -0.07
CA GLY A 46 43.29 -19.43 -1.39
C GLY A 46 42.20 -20.25 -2.04
N GLY A 47 42.31 -21.59 -1.98
CA GLY A 47 41.26 -22.50 -2.42
C GLY A 47 39.94 -22.29 -1.68
N MET A 48 40.01 -22.11 -0.35
CA MET A 48 38.84 -21.80 0.47
C MET A 48 38.19 -20.47 0.02
N ALA A 49 38.94 -19.44 -0.29
CA ALA A 49 38.43 -18.17 -0.78
C ALA A 49 37.72 -18.32 -2.15
N LEU A 50 38.28 -19.11 -3.06
CA LEU A 50 37.67 -19.39 -4.36
C LEU A 50 36.36 -20.17 -4.22
N ILE A 51 36.33 -21.19 -3.36
CA ILE A 51 35.15 -21.96 -3.05
C ILE A 51 34.07 -21.03 -2.43
N SER A 52 34.47 -20.15 -1.50
CA SER A 52 33.60 -19.14 -0.92
C SER A 52 32.94 -18.26 -1.97
N LEU A 53 33.72 -17.77 -2.94
CA LEU A 53 33.18 -16.95 -4.03
C LEU A 53 32.16 -17.72 -4.88
N PHE A 54 32.45 -18.97 -5.18
CA PHE A 54 31.55 -19.84 -5.94
C PHE A 54 30.22 -20.07 -5.21
N TYR A 55 30.27 -20.42 -3.92
CA TYR A 55 29.06 -20.57 -3.11
C TYR A 55 28.28 -19.27 -2.94
N SER A 56 28.97 -18.15 -2.79
CA SER A 56 28.33 -16.84 -2.74
C SER A 56 27.54 -16.53 -4.02
N LEU A 57 28.10 -16.84 -5.20
CA LEU A 57 27.42 -16.67 -6.48
C LEU A 57 26.19 -17.59 -6.61
N MET A 58 26.34 -18.85 -6.20
CA MET A 58 25.22 -19.79 -6.19
C MET A 58 24.10 -19.35 -5.22
N ASN A 59 24.48 -18.75 -4.10
CA ASN A 59 23.51 -18.30 -3.07
C ASN A 59 22.55 -17.22 -3.58
N LEU A 60 22.93 -16.37 -4.52
CA LEU A 60 22.07 -15.32 -5.08
C LEU A 60 21.43 -15.68 -6.42
N THR A 61 22.05 -16.56 -7.23
CA THR A 61 21.53 -16.90 -8.57
C THR A 61 20.28 -17.80 -8.49
N GLY A 62 19.35 -17.63 -9.45
CA GLY A 62 18.21 -18.53 -9.62
C GLY A 62 17.05 -18.31 -8.64
N MET A 63 17.07 -17.26 -7.81
CA MET A 63 15.90 -16.86 -7.03
C MET A 63 14.83 -16.26 -7.93
N ASP A 64 13.57 -16.66 -7.71
CA ASP A 64 12.42 -16.02 -8.34
C ASP A 64 11.79 -15.03 -7.36
N ILE A 65 11.68 -13.77 -7.79
CA ILE A 65 11.23 -12.67 -6.95
C ILE A 65 10.06 -11.96 -7.60
N ALA A 66 8.96 -11.82 -6.87
CA ALA A 66 7.74 -11.16 -7.34
C ALA A 66 7.21 -10.17 -6.28
N PHE A 67 6.71 -9.04 -6.75
CA PHE A 67 5.94 -8.14 -5.91
C PHE A 67 4.52 -8.69 -5.77
N VAL A 68 4.00 -8.74 -4.54
CA VAL A 68 2.65 -9.24 -4.23
C VAL A 68 1.70 -8.08 -3.97
N SER A 69 2.02 -7.26 -2.98
CA SER A 69 1.14 -6.17 -2.55
C SER A 69 1.89 -5.14 -1.71
N ALA A 70 1.27 -3.97 -1.53
CA ALA A 70 1.69 -3.00 -0.55
C ALA A 70 0.48 -2.45 0.20
N ARG A 71 0.63 -2.18 1.49
CA ARG A 71 -0.46 -1.63 2.31
C ARG A 71 -0.55 -0.11 2.09
N PRO A 72 -1.72 0.42 1.70
CA PRO A 72 -1.92 1.87 1.67
C PRO A 72 -1.77 2.47 3.06
N VAL A 73 -1.08 3.60 3.16
CA VAL A 73 -0.81 4.31 4.41
C VAL A 73 -1.05 5.81 4.25
N PHE A 74 -1.06 6.55 5.35
CA PHE A 74 -1.06 8.02 5.32
C PHE A 74 0.36 8.56 5.16
N ALA A 75 0.51 9.71 4.54
CA ALA A 75 1.81 10.36 4.38
C ALA A 75 2.49 10.56 5.76
N GLY A 76 3.79 10.33 5.81
CA GLY A 76 4.56 10.31 7.05
C GLY A 76 4.58 8.96 7.77
N GLN A 77 3.85 7.96 7.30
CA GLN A 77 3.88 6.62 7.87
C GLN A 77 4.74 5.67 7.05
N THR A 78 5.22 4.61 7.70
CA THR A 78 5.94 3.53 7.04
C THR A 78 4.95 2.53 6.45
N THR A 79 5.07 2.26 5.15
CA THR A 79 4.35 1.17 4.48
C THR A 79 5.20 -0.09 4.44
N ALA A 80 4.58 -1.25 4.22
CA ALA A 80 5.26 -2.51 4.00
C ALA A 80 4.96 -3.02 2.58
N PHE A 81 6.04 -3.31 1.84
CA PHE A 81 5.96 -3.97 0.55
C PHE A 81 6.12 -5.48 0.73
N ALA A 82 5.08 -6.23 0.43
CA ALA A 82 5.13 -7.69 0.45
C ALA A 82 5.75 -8.20 -0.85
N ILE A 83 6.91 -8.87 -0.74
CA ILE A 83 7.63 -9.51 -1.84
C ILE A 83 7.63 -11.00 -1.59
N GLN A 84 7.29 -11.76 -2.61
CA GLN A 84 7.40 -13.22 -2.61
C GLN A 84 8.75 -13.63 -3.21
N VAL A 85 9.50 -14.44 -2.48
CA VAL A 85 10.78 -14.97 -2.91
C VAL A 85 10.70 -16.49 -2.90
N GLN A 86 11.12 -17.12 -3.99
CA GLN A 86 11.17 -18.57 -4.15
C GLN A 86 12.58 -19.04 -4.45
N ALA A 87 13.05 -20.04 -3.70
CA ALA A 87 14.31 -20.74 -3.91
C ALA A 87 14.02 -22.14 -4.50
N LYS A 88 14.23 -22.33 -5.82
CA LYS A 88 13.87 -23.59 -6.49
C LYS A 88 14.90 -24.70 -6.31
N ASP A 89 16.20 -24.37 -6.45
CA ASP A 89 17.23 -25.38 -6.64
C ASP A 89 17.96 -25.73 -5.36
N GLN A 90 18.19 -24.75 -4.49
CA GLN A 90 18.97 -24.88 -3.26
C GLN A 90 18.53 -23.86 -2.21
N GLU A 91 18.95 -24.09 -0.97
CA GLU A 91 18.78 -23.15 0.12
C GLU A 91 19.51 -21.83 -0.16
N ARG A 92 18.95 -20.72 0.28
CA ARG A 92 19.51 -19.36 0.20
C ARG A 92 19.75 -18.84 1.61
N VAL A 93 21.02 -18.67 1.96
CA VAL A 93 21.40 -18.36 3.34
C VAL A 93 21.75 -16.89 3.46
N ALA A 94 21.25 -16.26 4.53
CA ALA A 94 21.60 -14.89 4.91
C ALA A 94 21.54 -13.90 3.73
N VAL A 95 20.40 -13.83 3.07
CA VAL A 95 20.12 -12.84 2.02
C VAL A 95 19.36 -11.67 2.63
N ASN A 96 19.88 -10.47 2.41
CA ASN A 96 19.25 -9.21 2.81
C ASN A 96 18.46 -8.63 1.64
N PHE A 97 17.25 -8.14 1.90
CA PHE A 97 16.37 -7.49 0.92
C PHE A 97 16.10 -6.06 1.39
N ALA A 98 16.64 -5.07 0.72
CA ALA A 98 16.57 -3.67 1.13
C ALA A 98 16.02 -2.77 0.03
N LEU A 99 15.27 -1.76 0.42
CA LEU A 99 14.88 -0.63 -0.43
C LEU A 99 15.86 0.54 -0.24
N PRO A 100 15.94 1.49 -1.19
CA PRO A 100 16.84 2.63 -1.08
C PRO A 100 16.65 3.41 0.22
N GLY A 101 17.75 3.62 0.94
CA GLY A 101 17.75 4.36 2.22
C GLY A 101 17.24 3.60 3.43
N GLN A 102 16.89 2.32 3.30
CA GLN A 102 16.34 1.55 4.42
C GLN A 102 17.02 0.19 4.56
N ALA A 103 17.20 -0.24 5.80
CA ALA A 103 17.66 -1.60 6.10
C ALA A 103 16.51 -2.58 5.90
N GLY A 104 16.78 -3.64 5.17
CA GLY A 104 15.81 -4.71 4.97
C GLY A 104 16.08 -5.94 5.84
N PRO A 105 15.15 -6.90 5.88
CA PRO A 105 15.32 -8.12 6.65
C PRO A 105 16.41 -9.02 6.05
N TRP A 106 17.18 -9.64 6.94
CA TRP A 106 18.02 -10.78 6.61
C TRP A 106 17.20 -12.05 6.71
N THR A 107 17.24 -12.88 5.71
CA THR A 107 16.45 -14.12 5.71
C THR A 107 17.22 -15.28 5.10
N THR A 108 16.88 -16.47 5.57
CA THR A 108 17.23 -17.74 4.95
C THR A 108 15.97 -18.35 4.36
N ILE A 109 16.08 -18.92 3.17
CA ILE A 109 14.98 -19.51 2.41
C ILE A 109 15.40 -20.92 2.07
N ALA A 110 14.66 -21.91 2.57
CA ALA A 110 14.96 -23.30 2.33
C ALA A 110 14.76 -23.69 0.85
N LYS A 111 15.33 -24.80 0.45
CA LYS A 111 15.11 -25.36 -0.89
C LYS A 111 13.62 -25.61 -1.13
N ASN A 112 13.13 -25.19 -2.29
CA ASN A 112 11.72 -25.26 -2.72
C ASN A 112 10.73 -24.47 -1.84
N GLU A 113 11.23 -23.65 -0.90
CA GLU A 113 10.39 -22.76 -0.10
C GLU A 113 10.00 -21.51 -0.89
N THR A 114 8.75 -21.10 -0.68
CA THR A 114 8.24 -19.80 -1.12
C THR A 114 7.96 -18.97 0.14
N LYS A 115 8.67 -17.88 0.31
CA LYS A 115 8.58 -17.01 1.49
C LYS A 115 8.12 -15.62 1.10
N THR A 116 7.16 -15.08 1.85
CA THR A 116 6.74 -13.68 1.69
C THR A 116 7.45 -12.82 2.74
N LEU A 117 8.13 -11.77 2.26
CA LEU A 117 8.88 -10.83 3.08
C LEU A 117 8.21 -9.47 3.04
N GLU A 118 8.04 -8.85 4.19
CA GLU A 118 7.57 -7.47 4.29
C GLU A 118 8.78 -6.53 4.40
N ILE A 119 8.96 -5.66 3.42
CA ILE A 119 10.05 -4.69 3.42
C ILE A 119 9.46 -3.32 3.73
N PRO A 120 9.89 -2.68 4.82
CA PRO A 120 9.41 -1.37 5.19
C PRO A 120 9.86 -0.30 4.18
N ALA A 121 9.05 0.74 3.99
CA ALA A 121 9.38 1.92 3.22
C ALA A 121 8.71 3.15 3.80
N GLU A 122 9.47 4.19 4.07
CA GLU A 122 8.96 5.45 4.59
C GLU A 122 8.30 6.26 3.47
N THR A 123 7.16 6.84 3.79
CA THR A 123 6.41 7.65 2.84
C THR A 123 6.33 9.09 3.32
N ALA A 124 6.76 10.05 2.49
CA ALA A 124 6.75 11.46 2.87
C ALA A 124 5.55 12.23 2.29
N LYS A 125 5.11 11.90 1.07
CA LYS A 125 4.10 12.68 0.32
C LYS A 125 2.98 11.77 -0.14
N ARG A 126 1.73 12.29 -0.14
CA ARG A 126 0.57 11.57 -0.67
C ARG A 126 0.72 11.26 -2.18
N GLY A 127 0.00 10.29 -2.66
CA GLY A 127 -0.09 9.92 -4.08
C GLY A 127 0.39 8.50 -4.35
N VAL A 128 0.81 8.23 -5.57
CA VAL A 128 1.45 6.96 -5.91
C VAL A 128 2.91 7.02 -5.48
N PHE A 129 3.28 6.17 -4.55
CA PHE A 129 4.66 6.02 -4.08
C PHE A 129 5.29 4.80 -4.74
N THR A 130 6.45 4.99 -5.34
CA THR A 130 7.29 3.95 -5.92
C THR A 130 8.61 3.91 -5.15
N PRO A 131 8.92 2.81 -4.45
CA PRO A 131 10.10 2.76 -3.56
C PRO A 131 11.44 2.68 -4.32
N GLY A 132 11.40 2.52 -5.64
CA GLY A 132 12.60 2.41 -6.45
C GLY A 132 13.10 0.97 -6.59
N THR A 133 14.42 0.80 -6.68
CA THR A 133 15.06 -0.48 -6.97
C THR A 133 15.26 -1.31 -5.72
N LEU A 134 14.79 -2.56 -5.73
CA LEU A 134 15.08 -3.53 -4.67
C LEU A 134 16.55 -3.96 -4.77
N THR A 135 17.27 -3.88 -3.66
CA THR A 135 18.66 -4.33 -3.54
C THR A 135 18.72 -5.62 -2.74
N LEU A 136 19.28 -6.65 -3.32
CA LEU A 136 19.63 -7.88 -2.63
C LEU A 136 21.10 -7.86 -2.28
N SER A 137 21.47 -8.38 -1.11
CA SER A 137 22.88 -8.59 -0.77
C SER A 137 23.08 -9.80 0.14
N SER A 138 24.21 -10.47 0.00
CA SER A 138 24.66 -11.53 0.89
C SER A 138 26.17 -11.46 1.08
N VAL A 139 26.63 -11.93 2.23
CA VAL A 139 28.06 -12.08 2.56
C VAL A 139 28.42 -13.53 2.89
N PHE A 140 27.50 -14.44 2.66
CA PHE A 140 27.68 -15.89 2.88
C PHE A 140 28.72 -16.46 1.90
N PRO A 141 29.56 -17.47 2.29
CA PRO A 141 29.61 -18.13 3.58
C PRO A 141 30.53 -17.45 4.59
N PHE A 142 31.74 -16.99 4.22
CA PHE A 142 32.77 -16.56 5.17
C PHE A 142 32.91 -15.03 5.29
N GLY A 143 32.07 -14.28 4.60
CA GLY A 143 32.13 -12.82 4.66
C GLY A 143 33.29 -12.18 3.89
N PHE A 144 34.05 -12.91 3.09
CA PHE A 144 35.15 -12.36 2.27
C PHE A 144 34.63 -11.46 1.15
N PHE A 145 33.50 -11.84 0.55
CA PHE A 145 32.88 -11.14 -0.55
C PHE A 145 31.46 -10.73 -0.18
N ARG A 146 31.09 -9.51 -0.57
CA ARG A 146 29.71 -9.06 -0.60
C ARG A 146 29.21 -9.13 -2.02
N LEU A 147 28.27 -10.01 -2.26
CA LEU A 147 27.55 -10.06 -3.52
C LEU A 147 26.24 -9.29 -3.39
N GLY A 148 25.86 -8.60 -4.45
CA GLY A 148 24.58 -7.90 -4.47
C GLY A 148 23.99 -7.88 -5.86
N ALA A 149 22.68 -7.67 -5.92
CA ALA A 149 21.94 -7.48 -7.15
C ALA A 149 20.94 -6.35 -6.99
N ARG A 150 20.64 -5.64 -8.07
CA ARG A 150 19.60 -4.61 -8.12
C ARG A 150 18.49 -5.06 -9.05
N LEU A 151 17.27 -5.05 -8.54
CA LEU A 151 16.08 -5.46 -9.27
C LEU A 151 15.09 -4.31 -9.37
N SER A 152 14.74 -3.94 -10.60
CA SER A 152 13.66 -2.99 -10.85
C SER A 152 12.35 -3.76 -10.92
N LEU A 153 11.63 -3.82 -9.79
CA LEU A 153 10.28 -4.35 -9.72
C LEU A 153 9.28 -3.19 -9.82
N HIS A 154 8.21 -3.39 -10.56
CA HIS A 154 7.12 -2.41 -10.64
C HIS A 154 6.30 -2.43 -9.35
N MET A 155 6.85 -1.84 -8.31
CA MET A 155 6.22 -1.75 -6.99
C MET A 155 5.59 -0.37 -6.82
N SER A 156 4.34 -0.32 -6.40
CA SER A 156 3.66 0.93 -6.10
C SER A 156 2.72 0.78 -4.92
N CYS A 157 2.59 1.85 -4.15
CA CYS A 157 1.66 1.97 -3.05
C CYS A 157 0.90 3.30 -3.14
N ILE A 158 -0.35 3.31 -2.71
CA ILE A 158 -1.11 4.56 -2.59
C ILE A 158 -0.90 5.12 -1.20
N VAL A 159 -0.45 6.36 -1.14
CA VAL A 159 -0.25 7.11 0.10
C VAL A 159 -1.34 8.17 0.21
N TYR A 160 -2.15 8.08 1.25
CA TYR A 160 -3.25 8.99 1.54
C TYR A 160 -2.75 10.30 2.15
N PRO A 161 -3.50 11.41 2.02
CA PRO A 161 -3.19 12.64 2.75
C PRO A 161 -3.19 12.40 4.27
N VAL A 162 -2.36 13.14 5.00
CA VAL A 162 -2.38 13.11 6.48
C VAL A 162 -3.73 13.65 6.96
N PRO A 163 -4.49 12.93 7.79
CA PRO A 163 -5.74 13.45 8.32
C PRO A 163 -5.47 14.58 9.32
N VAL A 164 -5.98 15.77 9.03
CA VAL A 164 -5.89 16.95 9.92
C VAL A 164 -7.25 17.21 10.53
N HIS A 165 -7.34 17.19 11.85
CA HIS A 165 -8.53 17.57 12.60
C HIS A 165 -8.64 19.09 12.75
N GLY A 166 -9.84 19.62 12.78
CA GLY A 166 -10.08 21.04 12.97
C GLY A 166 -11.59 21.30 13.14
N PRO A 167 -12.03 22.53 13.34
CA PRO A 167 -13.44 22.85 13.54
C PRO A 167 -14.26 22.23 12.43
N ALA A 168 -15.46 21.73 12.77
CA ALA A 168 -16.38 21.15 11.81
C ALA A 168 -16.60 22.18 10.69
N ALA A 169 -16.06 21.92 9.50
CA ALA A 169 -16.54 22.62 8.33
C ALA A 169 -18.02 22.24 8.23
N SER A 170 -18.89 23.24 8.11
CA SER A 170 -20.29 23.04 7.86
C SER A 170 -20.40 22.28 6.54
N GLY A 171 -20.33 20.95 6.60
CA GLY A 171 -20.73 20.13 5.47
C GLY A 171 -22.15 20.56 5.17
N ARG A 172 -22.42 21.01 3.97
CA ARG A 172 -23.81 21.18 3.54
C ARG A 172 -24.49 19.85 3.72
N GLY A 173 -25.16 19.67 4.86
CA GLY A 173 -26.15 18.64 5.01
C GLY A 173 -27.16 18.89 3.90
N GLY A 174 -27.10 18.09 2.85
CA GLY A 174 -28.10 18.16 1.80
C GLY A 174 -29.42 17.58 2.33
N SER A 175 -30.16 18.38 3.05
CA SER A 175 -31.61 18.28 2.97
C SER A 175 -31.94 18.83 1.60
N GLY A 176 -32.40 17.96 0.70
CA GLY A 176 -32.68 18.31 -0.70
C GLY A 176 -33.70 19.45 -0.82
N ALA A 177 -33.16 20.66 -1.00
CA ALA A 177 -33.91 21.77 -1.53
C ALA A 177 -33.05 22.36 -2.67
N GLY A 178 -33.33 21.93 -3.91
CA GLY A 178 -32.79 22.58 -5.09
C GLY A 178 -32.21 21.70 -6.19
N GLY A 179 -32.23 20.39 -6.10
CA GLY A 179 -31.94 19.51 -7.21
C GLY A 179 -33.11 18.56 -7.43
N ARG A 180 -33.63 18.48 -8.66
CA ARG A 180 -34.68 17.51 -9.05
C ARG A 180 -34.32 16.12 -8.51
N ALA A 181 -34.85 15.80 -7.34
CA ALA A 181 -34.85 14.45 -6.83
C ALA A 181 -35.71 13.63 -7.79
N ASP A 182 -35.09 12.70 -8.49
CA ASP A 182 -35.76 11.66 -9.23
C ASP A 182 -36.43 10.75 -8.16
N THR A 183 -37.73 11.03 -7.91
CA THR A 183 -38.55 10.42 -6.87
C THR A 183 -38.94 8.98 -7.18
N ARG A 184 -38.01 8.13 -7.60
CA ARG A 184 -38.32 6.78 -8.07
C ARG A 184 -37.93 5.62 -7.18
N HIS A 185 -37.71 5.81 -5.90
CA HIS A 185 -37.68 4.65 -4.98
C HIS A 185 -38.10 5.08 -3.56
N ALA A 186 -39.39 5.33 -3.41
CA ALA A 186 -40.00 5.43 -2.09
C ALA A 186 -40.26 4.00 -1.55
N GLY A 187 -39.45 3.57 -0.58
CA GLY A 187 -39.75 2.37 0.21
C GLY A 187 -40.89 2.62 1.19
N PRO A 188 -41.69 1.60 1.58
CA PRO A 188 -42.95 1.76 2.30
C PRO A 188 -42.81 1.83 3.84
N ASP A 189 -41.87 2.55 4.44
CA ASP A 189 -41.46 2.21 5.82
C ASP A 189 -41.71 3.22 6.95
N ASP A 190 -42.24 4.44 6.75
CA ASP A 190 -42.61 5.28 7.91
C ASP A 190 -43.98 5.95 7.70
N PHE A 191 -44.98 5.52 8.50
CA PHE A 191 -46.30 6.08 8.55
C PHE A 191 -46.28 7.46 9.21
N GLN A 192 -46.50 8.53 8.42
CA GLN A 192 -46.53 9.91 8.92
C GLN A 192 -47.92 10.39 9.34
N GLY A 193 -48.96 9.82 8.75
CA GLY A 193 -50.31 10.22 9.03
C GLY A 193 -51.32 9.70 8.02
N LEU A 194 -52.57 10.12 8.20
CA LEU A 194 -53.68 9.88 7.29
C LEU A 194 -54.05 11.20 6.65
N SER A 195 -54.01 11.29 5.32
CA SER A 195 -54.58 12.41 4.56
C SER A 195 -55.88 12.01 3.86
N LEU A 196 -56.75 12.96 3.57
CA LEU A 196 -58.00 12.68 2.87
C LEU A 196 -57.72 12.24 1.43
N TYR A 197 -58.43 11.19 0.99
CA TYR A 197 -58.36 10.69 -0.38
C TYR A 197 -58.79 11.74 -1.38
N GLN A 198 -58.01 11.97 -2.43
CA GLN A 198 -58.39 12.76 -3.61
C GLN A 198 -58.36 11.88 -4.86
N PRO A 199 -59.29 12.06 -5.81
CA PRO A 199 -59.30 11.30 -7.05
C PRO A 199 -57.97 11.44 -7.80
N GLY A 200 -57.29 10.31 -8.11
CA GLY A 200 -55.97 10.26 -8.74
C GLY A 200 -54.88 9.66 -7.86
N HIS A 201 -55.13 9.40 -6.57
CA HIS A 201 -54.18 8.73 -5.71
C HIS A 201 -54.22 7.20 -5.86
N GLU A 202 -53.09 6.52 -5.65
CA GLU A 202 -52.96 5.07 -5.75
C GLU A 202 -53.83 4.34 -4.72
N VAL A 203 -54.75 3.50 -5.18
CA VAL A 203 -55.71 2.73 -4.38
C VAL A 203 -55.02 1.80 -3.35
N GLY A 204 -53.80 1.36 -3.64
CA GLY A 204 -53.00 0.50 -2.75
C GLY A 204 -52.59 1.15 -1.42
N ARG A 205 -52.67 2.48 -1.33
CA ARG A 205 -52.31 3.26 -0.12
C ARG A 205 -53.49 3.61 0.77
N ILE A 206 -54.69 3.18 0.44
CA ILE A 206 -55.89 3.46 1.24
C ILE A 206 -55.80 2.75 2.60
N ALA A 207 -56.11 3.50 3.67
CA ALA A 207 -56.19 2.99 5.02
C ALA A 207 -57.52 2.26 5.26
N TRP A 208 -57.68 1.07 4.70
CA TRP A 208 -58.95 0.29 4.75
C TRP A 208 -59.49 0.10 6.16
N LYS A 209 -58.63 0.08 7.18
CA LYS A 209 -59.04 -0.02 8.59
C LYS A 209 -59.74 1.26 9.10
N ALA A 210 -59.48 2.42 8.52
CA ALA A 210 -60.15 3.68 8.82
C ALA A 210 -61.53 3.75 8.09
N VAL A 211 -61.53 3.26 6.85
CA VAL A 211 -62.77 3.17 6.04
C VAL A 211 -63.78 2.26 6.70
N SER A 212 -63.42 1.11 7.25
CA SER A 212 -64.28 0.15 7.93
C SER A 212 -64.90 0.70 9.25
N ARG A 213 -64.36 1.80 9.79
CA ARG A 213 -64.86 2.49 10.99
C ARG A 213 -65.70 3.70 10.66
N GLY A 214 -66.05 3.91 9.39
CA GLY A 214 -66.91 5.01 8.97
C GLY A 214 -66.31 6.42 9.05
N GLN A 215 -64.95 6.50 9.17
CA GLN A 215 -64.28 7.77 9.39
C GLN A 215 -63.92 8.51 8.09
N GLY A 216 -64.28 7.97 6.92
CA GLY A 216 -63.93 8.53 5.62
C GLY A 216 -62.76 7.75 4.92
N ILE A 217 -62.54 8.09 3.66
CA ILE A 217 -61.41 7.44 2.89
C ILE A 217 -60.12 8.23 3.11
N PHE A 218 -59.19 7.61 3.81
CA PHE A 218 -57.87 8.17 4.08
C PHE A 218 -56.77 7.39 3.39
N ILE A 219 -55.72 8.09 3.01
CA ILE A 219 -54.48 7.54 2.45
C ILE A 219 -53.42 7.56 3.54
N LYS A 220 -52.60 6.49 3.56
CA LYS A 220 -51.40 6.43 4.37
C LYS A 220 -50.28 7.25 3.69
N ASP A 221 -49.92 8.35 4.33
CA ASP A 221 -48.72 9.11 3.90
C ASP A 221 -47.46 8.47 4.48
N PHE A 222 -46.60 8.02 3.61
CA PHE A 222 -45.28 7.52 3.97
C PHE A 222 -44.25 8.58 3.62
N THR A 223 -43.50 9.00 4.60
CA THR A 223 -42.33 9.85 4.34
C THR A 223 -41.15 8.93 4.08
N ALA A 224 -40.61 8.97 2.88
CA ALA A 224 -39.28 8.44 2.68
C ALA A 224 -38.36 9.22 3.63
N ARG A 225 -37.75 8.58 4.63
CA ARG A 225 -36.61 9.14 5.31
C ARG A 225 -35.60 9.46 4.20
N ALA A 226 -35.44 10.72 3.86
CA ALA A 226 -34.33 11.15 3.04
C ALA A 226 -33.10 10.69 3.79
N ASP A 227 -32.41 9.64 3.29
CA ASP A 227 -31.19 9.17 3.87
C ASP A 227 -30.25 10.37 4.00
N GLN A 228 -30.05 10.82 5.22
CA GLN A 228 -29.15 11.95 5.50
C GLN A 228 -27.76 11.53 5.07
N PHE A 229 -27.29 12.08 3.98
CA PHE A 229 -25.94 11.88 3.53
C PHE A 229 -25.12 13.15 3.69
N LEU A 230 -23.85 12.96 3.97
CA LEU A 230 -22.90 14.05 4.10
C LEU A 230 -22.15 14.24 2.76
N MET A 231 -22.30 15.40 2.12
CA MET A 231 -21.50 15.73 0.94
C MET A 231 -20.24 16.46 1.36
N LEU A 232 -19.09 15.83 1.14
CA LEU A 232 -17.78 16.38 1.42
C LEU A 232 -17.28 17.15 0.21
N ASP A 233 -17.31 18.48 0.30
CA ASP A 233 -16.99 19.36 -0.81
C ASP A 233 -15.60 19.97 -0.65
N PHE A 234 -14.78 19.88 -1.72
CA PHE A 234 -13.44 20.46 -1.78
C PHE A 234 -13.47 21.99 -1.68
N ASP A 235 -14.48 22.64 -2.26
CA ASP A 235 -14.59 24.09 -2.32
C ASP A 235 -15.11 24.69 -0.99
N ALA A 236 -15.60 23.87 -0.07
CA ALA A 236 -15.93 24.31 1.29
C ALA A 236 -14.72 24.93 2.04
N PHE A 237 -13.52 24.69 1.57
CA PHE A 237 -12.25 25.19 2.13
C PHE A 237 -11.49 26.15 1.18
N ALA A 238 -12.21 26.96 0.41
CA ALA A 238 -11.64 27.77 -0.67
C ALA A 238 -10.49 28.71 -0.23
N SER A 239 -10.48 29.17 1.01
CA SER A 239 -9.46 30.09 1.56
C SER A 239 -8.17 29.40 2.03
N ARG A 240 -8.05 28.07 1.90
CA ARG A 240 -6.94 27.28 2.42
C ARG A 240 -6.12 26.64 1.30
N ASP A 241 -4.86 26.30 1.61
CA ASP A 241 -4.00 25.56 0.71
C ASP A 241 -4.59 24.19 0.30
N THR A 242 -4.28 23.75 -0.92
CA THR A 242 -4.78 22.49 -1.48
C THR A 242 -4.47 21.29 -0.61
N GLU A 243 -3.25 21.20 -0.06
CA GLU A 243 -2.84 20.08 0.80
C GLU A 243 -3.66 20.07 2.09
N TYR A 244 -3.90 21.26 2.66
CA TYR A 244 -4.75 21.41 3.85
C TYR A 244 -6.19 20.95 3.58
N ARG A 245 -6.79 21.36 2.43
CA ARG A 245 -8.16 20.93 2.04
C ARG A 245 -8.26 19.42 1.95
N LEU A 246 -7.32 18.77 1.28
CA LEU A 246 -7.30 17.33 1.11
C LEU A 246 -7.10 16.59 2.44
N SER A 247 -6.26 17.13 3.32
CA SER A 247 -6.04 16.61 4.66
C SER A 247 -7.29 16.71 5.54
N ARG A 248 -8.04 17.81 5.42
CA ARG A 248 -9.33 18.00 6.09
C ARG A 248 -10.39 17.05 5.55
N LEU A 249 -10.56 16.96 4.24
CA LEU A 249 -11.46 15.99 3.63
C LEU A 249 -11.12 14.56 4.01
N CYS A 250 -9.84 14.22 4.08
CA CYS A 250 -9.38 12.91 4.55
C CYS A 250 -9.86 12.61 5.97
N SER A 251 -9.74 13.57 6.90
CA SER A 251 -10.24 13.40 8.28
C SER A 251 -11.76 13.24 8.34
N MET A 252 -12.49 13.99 7.50
CA MET A 252 -13.96 13.89 7.43
C MET A 252 -14.44 12.55 6.85
N VAL A 253 -13.76 12.03 5.80
CA VAL A 253 -14.02 10.67 5.26
C VAL A 253 -13.86 9.62 6.35
N ILE A 254 -12.78 9.72 7.15
CA ILE A 254 -12.52 8.77 8.24
C ILE A 254 -13.58 8.90 9.34
N ALA A 255 -13.98 10.11 9.69
CA ALA A 255 -15.01 10.36 10.71
C ALA A 255 -16.39 9.84 10.29
N ALA A 256 -16.81 10.12 9.05
CA ALA A 256 -18.07 9.64 8.49
C ALA A 256 -18.14 8.09 8.42
N ASP A 257 -17.04 7.44 8.03
CA ASP A 257 -16.95 5.97 8.03
C ASP A 257 -17.05 5.39 9.45
N ARG A 258 -16.38 6.01 10.45
CA ARG A 258 -16.49 5.59 11.86
C ARG A 258 -17.91 5.72 12.41
N GLN A 259 -18.65 6.73 11.99
CA GLN A 259 -20.05 6.96 12.37
C GLN A 259 -21.04 6.13 11.53
N ASN A 260 -20.55 5.29 10.61
CA ASN A 260 -21.38 4.55 9.65
C ASN A 260 -22.36 5.43 8.86
N GLN A 261 -22.00 6.70 8.66
CA GLN A 261 -22.79 7.67 7.94
C GLN A 261 -22.62 7.50 6.42
N SER A 262 -23.70 7.73 5.65
CA SER A 262 -23.60 7.83 4.20
C SER A 262 -22.91 9.12 3.80
N PHE A 263 -21.84 9.05 2.99
CA PHE A 263 -21.11 10.23 2.55
C PHE A 263 -20.71 10.16 1.08
N GLY A 264 -20.72 11.30 0.42
CA GLY A 264 -20.18 11.49 -0.93
C GLY A 264 -18.99 12.44 -0.91
N LEU A 265 -18.21 12.47 -1.99
CA LEU A 265 -17.04 13.33 -2.15
C LEU A 265 -17.14 14.10 -3.46
N ALA A 266 -17.14 15.43 -3.37
CA ALA A 266 -17.07 16.34 -4.52
C ALA A 266 -15.67 16.95 -4.60
N LEU A 267 -14.96 16.64 -5.70
CA LEU A 267 -13.70 17.25 -6.09
C LEU A 267 -13.91 17.99 -7.43
N PRO A 268 -13.13 18.99 -7.78
CA PRO A 268 -13.31 19.79 -9.01
C PRO A 268 -13.49 19.00 -10.30
N HIS A 269 -12.93 17.78 -10.38
CA HIS A 269 -13.00 16.93 -11.58
C HIS A 269 -13.56 15.52 -11.30
N THR A 270 -14.03 15.25 -10.08
CA THR A 270 -14.50 13.91 -9.71
C THR A 270 -15.59 14.01 -8.67
N LEU A 271 -16.78 13.51 -9.02
CA LEU A 271 -17.89 13.37 -8.10
C LEU A 271 -18.04 11.89 -7.73
N ILE A 272 -17.98 11.58 -6.44
CA ILE A 272 -18.25 10.25 -5.91
C ILE A 272 -19.59 10.31 -5.18
N PRO A 273 -20.62 9.60 -5.66
CA PRO A 273 -21.94 9.62 -5.06
C PRO A 273 -21.90 9.07 -3.62
N PRO A 274 -22.91 9.46 -2.78
CA PRO A 274 -22.99 8.99 -1.42
C PRO A 274 -23.13 7.46 -1.35
N ALA A 275 -22.32 6.85 -0.47
CA ALA A 275 -22.39 5.43 -0.15
C ALA A 275 -21.77 5.18 1.23
N ARG A 276 -21.80 3.92 1.70
CA ARG A 276 -21.24 3.48 2.99
C ARG A 276 -20.25 2.34 2.81
N GLY A 277 -19.43 2.12 3.82
CA GLY A 277 -18.58 0.93 3.93
C GLY A 277 -17.16 1.11 3.46
N GLN A 278 -16.33 0.11 3.78
CA GLN A 278 -14.88 0.16 3.61
C GLN A 278 -14.41 0.32 2.15
N ALA A 279 -15.16 -0.25 1.21
CA ALA A 279 -14.85 -0.10 -0.22
C ALA A 279 -15.04 1.35 -0.68
N HIS A 280 -16.12 2.00 -0.23
CA HIS A 280 -16.41 3.40 -0.50
C HIS A 280 -15.37 4.33 0.12
N LYS A 281 -15.03 4.13 1.38
CA LYS A 281 -13.94 4.85 2.07
C LYS A 281 -12.62 4.76 1.28
N LYS A 282 -12.20 3.54 0.88
CA LYS A 282 -10.99 3.34 0.09
C LYS A 282 -11.05 4.09 -1.24
N LYS A 283 -12.20 4.11 -1.91
CA LYS A 283 -12.43 4.85 -3.16
C LYS A 283 -12.25 6.36 -2.96
N CYS A 284 -12.84 6.93 -1.91
CA CYS A 284 -12.72 8.34 -1.58
C CYS A 284 -11.27 8.71 -1.19
N LEU A 285 -10.63 7.95 -0.30
CA LEU A 285 -9.23 8.19 0.08
C LEU A 285 -8.27 8.09 -1.11
N ARG A 286 -8.52 7.17 -2.05
CA ARG A 286 -7.75 7.05 -3.29
C ARG A 286 -7.91 8.29 -4.17
N ALA A 287 -9.14 8.81 -4.30
CA ALA A 287 -9.40 10.03 -5.07
C ALA A 287 -8.66 11.23 -4.48
N LEU A 288 -8.68 11.39 -3.14
CA LEU A 288 -7.92 12.43 -2.43
C LEU A 288 -6.41 12.29 -2.62
N ALA A 289 -5.88 11.07 -2.58
CA ALA A 289 -4.47 10.79 -2.80
C ALA A 289 -4.00 11.20 -4.20
N LEU A 290 -4.82 10.94 -5.21
CA LEU A 290 -4.49 11.16 -6.63
C LEU A 290 -4.85 12.56 -7.14
N TYR A 291 -5.54 13.38 -6.33
CA TYR A 291 -5.98 14.71 -6.74
C TYR A 291 -4.79 15.58 -7.16
N ASN A 292 -4.94 16.22 -8.33
CA ASN A 292 -3.97 17.16 -8.94
C ASN A 292 -2.53 16.64 -9.06
N ARG A 293 -2.34 15.31 -9.07
CA ARG A 293 -1.08 14.72 -9.50
C ARG A 293 -1.20 14.32 -10.97
N LYS A 294 -0.56 15.07 -11.86
CA LYS A 294 -0.23 14.60 -13.21
C LYS A 294 0.37 13.20 -13.03
N LYS A 295 -0.11 12.23 -13.81
CA LYS A 295 0.52 10.91 -13.92
C LYS A 295 2.01 11.16 -14.10
N GLY A 296 2.79 10.99 -13.05
CA GLY A 296 4.24 11.02 -13.12
C GLY A 296 4.64 9.97 -14.14
N GLY A 297 5.43 10.40 -15.12
CA GLY A 297 5.81 9.59 -16.25
C GLY A 297 6.34 8.21 -15.82
N ALA A 298 6.07 7.29 -16.70
CA ALA A 298 6.57 5.92 -16.72
C ALA A 298 8.10 5.88 -16.72
#